data_730747a3575ee5f2636c37d4d7e907e7
#
_entry.id   730747a3575ee5f2636c37d4d7e907e7
#
_cell.length_a   1.000
_cell.length_b   1.000
_cell.length_c   1.000
_cell.angle_alpha   90.00
_cell.angle_beta   90.00
_cell.angle_gamma   90.00
#
_symmetry.space_group_name_H-M   'P 1'
#
loop_
_entity.id
_entity.type
_entity.pdbx_description
1 polymer ?
#
loop_
_entity_poly.entity_id
_entity_poly.type
_entity_poly.pdbx_seq_one_letter_code
_entity_poly.pdbx_strand_id
1 'polypeptide(L)'
;MHPYVLLAVLAFDVLVSAGHEGRPASCARFPQHKCNLGAAGEREWTPVVADAATRILRAHGVSVARLPADFDGTYKVKAAVFIHFDGSAPPCQSGASIGYHRAADADAARAWRRLYGSYFPFRFQPDDFTDGLRDYYAFRQVSASKGSLVLELGEITCPAQRAWLAPRLAWEGALIAHFLSGLTGQGNVPDPGPSPPVEP
;
A
#
# COMPACT_ATOMS: atom_id res chain seq x y z
N MET A 1 -1.62 25.80 -37.83
CA MET A 1 -2.24 24.56 -37.30
C MET A 1 -1.30 23.98 -36.25
N HIS A 2 -1.66 24.07 -34.98
CA HIS A 2 -0.86 23.48 -33.90
C HIS A 2 -1.31 22.02 -33.76
N PRO A 3 -0.37 21.05 -33.75
CA PRO A 3 -0.75 19.67 -33.52
C PRO A 3 -1.15 19.54 -32.03
N TYR A 4 -2.40 19.17 -31.77
CA TYR A 4 -2.82 18.73 -30.46
C TYR A 4 -2.13 17.41 -30.19
N VAL A 5 -1.16 17.40 -29.28
CA VAL A 5 -0.62 16.17 -28.73
C VAL A 5 -1.72 15.58 -27.84
N LEU A 6 -2.41 14.56 -28.34
CA LEU A 6 -3.29 13.74 -27.52
C LEU A 6 -2.40 12.99 -26.51
N LEU A 7 -2.33 13.49 -25.28
CA LEU A 7 -1.77 12.74 -24.17
C LEU A 7 -2.68 11.52 -23.97
N ALA A 8 -2.22 10.35 -24.38
CA ALA A 8 -2.88 9.09 -24.10
C ALA A 8 -2.90 8.93 -22.58
N VAL A 9 -4.07 9.05 -21.97
CA VAL A 9 -4.27 8.69 -20.56
C VAL A 9 -4.11 7.19 -20.50
N LEU A 10 -2.98 6.69 -20.01
CA LEU A 10 -2.76 5.28 -19.76
C LEU A 10 -3.77 4.83 -18.70
N ALA A 11 -4.78 4.08 -19.12
CA ALA A 11 -5.78 3.53 -18.24
C ALA A 11 -5.26 2.20 -17.66
N PHE A 12 -4.96 2.20 -16.36
CA PHE A 12 -4.67 0.99 -15.60
C PHE A 12 -5.91 0.56 -14.81
N ASP A 13 -6.05 -0.73 -14.54
CA ASP A 13 -7.09 -1.22 -13.63
C ASP A 13 -6.77 -0.82 -12.21
N VAL A 14 -5.52 -1.01 -11.79
CA VAL A 14 -5.07 -0.71 -10.44
C VAL A 14 -3.74 0.03 -10.40
N LEU A 15 -3.51 0.75 -9.30
CA LEU A 15 -2.23 1.36 -8.97
C LEU A 15 -1.71 0.76 -7.67
N VAL A 16 -0.45 0.34 -7.67
CA VAL A 16 0.28 -0.16 -6.50
C VAL A 16 1.54 0.67 -6.34
N SER A 17 1.64 1.39 -5.24
CA SER A 17 2.81 2.22 -4.92
C SER A 17 3.49 1.73 -3.65
N ALA A 18 4.83 1.68 -3.67
CA ALA A 18 5.65 1.35 -2.51
C ALA A 18 6.07 2.62 -1.77
N GLY A 19 5.67 2.76 -0.52
CA GLY A 19 6.00 3.89 0.32
C GLY A 19 7.52 4.04 0.49
N HIS A 20 8.00 5.26 0.47
CA HIS A 20 9.41 5.66 0.64
C HIS A 20 10.39 5.10 -0.41
N GLU A 21 9.96 4.26 -1.34
CA GLU A 21 10.80 3.72 -2.41
C GLU A 21 11.37 4.85 -3.29
N GLY A 22 12.66 4.73 -3.65
CA GLY A 22 13.34 5.69 -4.53
C GLY A 22 13.83 6.95 -3.81
N ARG A 23 13.43 7.20 -2.57
CA ARG A 23 13.90 8.37 -1.83
C ARG A 23 15.38 8.29 -1.51
N PRO A 24 16.16 9.35 -1.80
CA PRO A 24 17.59 9.33 -1.55
C PRO A 24 17.92 9.33 -0.05
N ALA A 25 19.06 8.75 0.34
CA ALA A 25 19.50 8.69 1.74
C ALA A 25 19.61 10.07 2.41
N SER A 26 19.82 11.15 1.64
CA SER A 26 19.81 12.52 2.14
C SER A 26 18.49 12.93 2.77
N CYS A 27 17.40 12.28 2.45
CA CYS A 27 16.07 12.50 3.04
C CYS A 27 16.05 12.21 4.55
N ALA A 28 16.95 11.40 5.07
CA ALA A 28 17.09 11.15 6.52
C ALA A 28 17.34 12.43 7.35
N ARG A 29 17.81 13.50 6.71
CA ARG A 29 18.06 14.80 7.38
C ARG A 29 16.79 15.63 7.56
N PHE A 30 15.66 15.23 6.95
CA PHE A 30 14.41 15.99 6.92
C PHE A 30 13.21 15.09 7.30
N PRO A 31 13.16 14.58 8.55
CA PRO A 31 12.18 13.54 8.93
C PRO A 31 10.72 14.01 8.87
N GLN A 32 10.46 15.33 8.84
CA GLN A 32 9.11 15.89 8.87
C GLN A 32 8.59 16.40 7.51
N HIS A 33 9.30 16.15 6.42
CA HIS A 33 8.92 16.61 5.09
C HIS A 33 8.58 15.44 4.17
N LYS A 34 8.05 15.76 2.97
CA LYS A 34 7.78 14.80 1.88
C LYS A 34 8.96 13.84 1.59
N CYS A 35 10.14 14.17 2.06
CA CYS A 35 11.40 13.47 1.88
C CYS A 35 11.74 12.53 3.07
N ASN A 36 10.81 12.18 3.99
CA ASN A 36 11.14 11.23 5.05
C ASN A 36 11.38 9.82 4.48
N LEU A 37 12.18 9.01 5.16
CA LEU A 37 12.52 7.65 4.73
C LEU A 37 11.60 6.58 5.34
N GLY A 38 10.61 6.98 6.13
CA GLY A 38 9.78 6.06 6.89
C GLY A 38 10.50 5.45 8.10
N ALA A 39 9.93 4.42 8.65
CA ALA A 39 10.53 3.63 9.71
C ALA A 39 11.73 2.83 9.19
N ALA A 40 12.67 2.48 10.09
CA ALA A 40 13.89 1.75 9.70
C ALA A 40 13.58 0.39 9.07
N GLY A 41 13.88 0.24 7.79
CA GLY A 41 13.60 -0.96 6.97
C GLY A 41 12.33 -0.85 6.13
N GLU A 42 11.51 0.18 6.29
CA GLU A 42 10.28 0.35 5.52
C GLU A 42 10.55 0.51 4.03
N ARG A 43 11.51 1.36 3.68
CA ARG A 43 11.91 1.61 2.28
C ARG A 43 12.40 0.34 1.57
N GLU A 44 12.95 -0.61 2.29
CA GLU A 44 13.40 -1.90 1.77
C GLU A 44 12.28 -2.92 1.67
N TRP A 45 11.26 -2.85 2.53
CA TRP A 45 10.19 -3.82 2.59
C TRP A 45 9.02 -3.50 1.66
N THR A 46 8.65 -2.23 1.54
CA THR A 46 7.50 -1.84 0.71
C THR A 46 7.64 -2.23 -0.76
N PRO A 47 8.84 -2.15 -1.41
CA PRO A 47 9.01 -2.64 -2.78
C PRO A 47 8.78 -4.16 -2.90
N VAL A 48 9.22 -4.95 -1.93
CA VAL A 48 9.04 -6.41 -1.94
C VAL A 48 7.56 -6.79 -1.99
N VAL A 49 6.76 -6.14 -1.14
CA VAL A 49 5.30 -6.33 -1.09
C VAL A 49 4.64 -5.86 -2.39
N ALA A 50 4.99 -4.66 -2.85
CA ALA A 50 4.40 -4.06 -4.05
C ALA A 50 4.72 -4.85 -5.32
N ASP A 51 5.96 -5.36 -5.44
CA ASP A 51 6.39 -6.17 -6.58
C ASP A 51 5.71 -7.54 -6.59
N ALA A 52 5.53 -8.16 -5.42
CA ALA A 52 4.79 -9.41 -5.28
C ALA A 52 3.32 -9.22 -5.71
N ALA A 53 2.65 -8.19 -5.19
CA ALA A 53 1.27 -7.85 -5.58
C ALA A 53 1.15 -7.61 -7.08
N THR A 54 2.05 -6.79 -7.64
CA THR A 54 2.05 -6.43 -9.06
C THR A 54 2.26 -7.66 -9.95
N ARG A 55 3.20 -8.52 -9.62
CA ARG A 55 3.50 -9.75 -10.38
C ARG A 55 2.29 -10.68 -10.40
N ILE A 56 1.62 -10.87 -9.28
CA ILE A 56 0.43 -11.73 -9.18
C ILE A 56 -0.73 -11.13 -9.99
N LEU A 57 -1.04 -9.85 -9.81
CA LEU A 57 -2.10 -9.17 -10.56
C LEU A 57 -1.88 -9.26 -12.07
N ARG A 58 -0.67 -8.99 -12.55
CA ARG A 58 -0.34 -9.10 -13.99
C ARG A 58 -0.44 -10.51 -14.50
N ALA A 59 -0.05 -11.53 -13.73
CA ALA A 59 -0.20 -12.93 -14.09
C ALA A 59 -1.68 -13.33 -14.26
N HIS A 60 -2.59 -12.62 -13.59
CA HIS A 60 -4.03 -12.78 -13.70
C HIS A 60 -4.71 -11.79 -14.69
N GLY A 61 -3.94 -11.13 -15.55
CA GLY A 61 -4.46 -10.26 -16.60
C GLY A 61 -4.91 -8.86 -16.15
N VAL A 62 -4.59 -8.45 -14.91
CA VAL A 62 -4.90 -7.11 -14.41
C VAL A 62 -3.84 -6.12 -14.89
N SER A 63 -4.27 -4.98 -15.45
CA SER A 63 -3.38 -3.89 -15.84
C SER A 63 -2.95 -3.09 -14.61
N VAL A 64 -1.64 -3.06 -14.31
CA VAL A 64 -1.10 -2.48 -13.07
C VAL A 64 -0.10 -1.36 -13.35
N ALA A 65 -0.39 -0.16 -12.81
CA ALA A 65 0.60 0.90 -12.62
C ALA A 65 1.37 0.60 -11.32
N ARG A 66 2.63 0.15 -11.41
CA ARG A 66 3.54 -0.04 -10.28
C ARG A 66 4.43 1.20 -10.18
N LEU A 67 4.32 1.94 -9.08
CA LEU A 67 4.99 3.22 -8.89
C LEU A 67 5.86 3.24 -7.61
N PRO A 68 6.95 4.01 -7.59
CA PRO A 68 7.69 4.32 -6.36
C PRO A 68 6.88 5.29 -5.49
N ALA A 69 7.47 5.75 -4.37
CA ALA A 69 6.82 6.69 -3.47
C ALA A 69 6.53 8.04 -4.14
N ASP A 70 7.54 8.67 -4.69
CA ASP A 70 7.40 9.99 -5.29
C ASP A 70 7.27 9.81 -6.81
N PHE A 71 6.04 9.88 -7.31
CA PHE A 71 5.74 9.78 -8.73
C PHE A 71 5.11 11.08 -9.24
N ASP A 72 5.36 11.34 -10.52
CA ASP A 72 4.79 12.49 -11.22
C ASP A 72 3.52 12.09 -11.99
N GLY A 73 2.70 13.10 -12.26
CA GLY A 73 1.49 12.96 -13.08
C GLY A 73 0.24 12.61 -12.28
N THR A 74 -0.84 12.39 -13.03
CA THR A 74 -2.16 12.04 -12.48
C THR A 74 -2.62 10.72 -13.09
N TYR A 75 -3.24 9.88 -12.26
CA TYR A 75 -3.68 8.54 -12.64
C TYR A 75 -5.18 8.39 -12.43
N LYS A 76 -5.84 7.75 -13.39
CA LYS A 76 -7.22 7.29 -13.25
C LYS A 76 -7.23 5.77 -13.27
N VAL A 77 -7.70 5.16 -12.18
CA VAL A 77 -7.70 3.71 -11.99
C VAL A 77 -9.03 3.26 -11.37
N LYS A 78 -9.26 1.95 -11.29
CA LYS A 78 -10.40 1.41 -10.53
C LYS A 78 -10.08 1.42 -9.03
N ALA A 79 -8.88 0.96 -8.64
CA ALA A 79 -8.44 0.98 -7.25
C ALA A 79 -6.95 1.34 -7.13
N ALA A 80 -6.57 1.92 -5.98
CA ALA A 80 -5.19 2.24 -5.68
C ALA A 80 -4.83 1.86 -4.25
N VAL A 81 -3.60 1.36 -4.05
CA VAL A 81 -3.01 1.15 -2.73
C VAL A 81 -1.61 1.75 -2.66
N PHE A 82 -1.33 2.38 -1.53
CA PHE A 82 -0.03 2.93 -1.16
C PHE A 82 0.45 2.14 0.07
N ILE A 83 1.49 1.33 -0.12
CA ILE A 83 1.94 0.34 0.85
C ILE A 83 2.97 0.98 1.77
N HIS A 84 2.73 0.87 3.06
CA HIS A 84 3.58 1.40 4.13
C HIS A 84 3.71 0.40 5.28
N PHE A 85 4.64 0.71 6.18
CA PHE A 85 4.79 0.09 7.49
C PHE A 85 5.00 1.20 8.52
N ASP A 86 4.28 1.13 9.61
CA ASP A 86 4.35 2.14 10.65
C ASP A 86 5.59 1.96 11.56
N GLY A 87 5.91 3.02 12.28
CA GLY A 87 6.92 3.04 13.31
C GLY A 87 6.57 3.99 14.43
N SER A 88 6.84 3.60 15.67
CA SER A 88 6.59 4.44 16.83
C SER A 88 7.82 4.57 17.75
N ALA A 89 7.81 5.63 18.56
CA ALA A 89 8.76 5.87 19.62
C ALA A 89 7.99 6.25 20.91
N PRO A 90 7.99 5.40 21.97
CA PRO A 90 8.65 4.10 22.04
C PRO A 90 8.01 3.05 21.11
N PRO A 91 8.74 1.95 20.75
CA PRO A 91 8.23 0.87 19.94
C PRO A 91 6.97 0.21 20.52
N CYS A 92 6.17 -0.44 19.64
CA CYS A 92 4.94 -1.17 19.98
C CYS A 92 3.77 -0.29 20.45
N GLN A 93 3.74 0.97 20.03
CA GLN A 93 2.61 1.86 20.28
C GLN A 93 1.61 1.92 19.12
N SER A 94 1.95 1.35 17.97
CA SER A 94 1.16 1.31 16.76
C SER A 94 0.88 -0.12 16.28
N GLY A 95 0.45 -0.28 15.03
CA GLY A 95 0.11 -1.55 14.41
C GLY A 95 -0.34 -1.33 12.97
N ALA A 96 -1.14 -2.26 12.43
CA ALA A 96 -1.75 -2.04 11.12
C ALA A 96 -2.76 -0.89 11.17
N SER A 97 -2.86 -0.14 10.08
CA SER A 97 -3.85 0.93 9.93
C SER A 97 -4.19 1.21 8.48
N ILE A 98 -5.24 1.97 8.24
CA ILE A 98 -5.72 2.33 6.92
C ILE A 98 -5.94 3.83 6.85
N GLY A 99 -5.44 4.45 5.79
CA GLY A 99 -5.74 5.83 5.46
C GLY A 99 -6.58 5.94 4.20
N TYR A 100 -7.57 6.83 4.20
CA TYR A 100 -8.32 7.21 3.00
C TYR A 100 -8.85 8.64 3.14
N HIS A 101 -9.11 9.28 2.01
CA HIS A 101 -9.51 10.69 2.00
C HIS A 101 -11.01 10.90 1.78
N ARG A 102 -11.65 10.07 0.97
CA ARG A 102 -13.05 10.26 0.59
C ARG A 102 -13.96 9.30 1.35
N ALA A 103 -15.11 9.77 1.79
CA ALA A 103 -16.13 8.90 2.41
C ALA A 103 -16.52 7.70 1.53
N ALA A 104 -16.44 7.85 0.21
CA ALA A 104 -16.70 6.76 -0.75
C ALA A 104 -15.65 5.62 -0.68
N ASP A 105 -14.47 5.85 -0.11
CA ASP A 105 -13.42 4.84 0.03
C ASP A 105 -13.59 3.98 1.30
N ALA A 106 -14.49 4.37 2.22
CA ALA A 106 -14.69 3.70 3.50
C ALA A 106 -15.12 2.22 3.36
N ASP A 107 -15.86 1.86 2.32
CA ASP A 107 -16.25 0.45 2.07
C ASP A 107 -15.04 -0.40 1.69
N ALA A 108 -14.13 0.13 0.88
CA ALA A 108 -12.87 -0.51 0.54
C ALA A 108 -11.98 -0.67 1.78
N ALA A 109 -11.90 0.37 2.63
CA ALA A 109 -11.14 0.30 3.88
C ALA A 109 -11.70 -0.78 4.82
N ARG A 110 -13.03 -0.85 4.99
CA ARG A 110 -13.68 -1.91 5.78
C ARG A 110 -13.44 -3.31 5.20
N ALA A 111 -13.43 -3.45 3.87
CA ALA A 111 -13.15 -4.73 3.22
C ALA A 111 -11.70 -5.18 3.47
N TRP A 112 -10.74 -4.28 3.33
CA TRP A 112 -9.33 -4.56 3.66
C TRP A 112 -9.18 -4.92 5.15
N ARG A 113 -9.75 -4.14 6.05
CA ARG A 113 -9.69 -4.41 7.50
C ARG A 113 -10.21 -5.80 7.86
N ARG A 114 -11.33 -6.22 7.26
CA ARG A 114 -11.86 -7.58 7.49
C ARG A 114 -10.93 -8.66 6.96
N LEU A 115 -10.43 -8.49 5.73
CA LEU A 115 -9.54 -9.47 5.12
C LEU A 115 -8.22 -9.56 5.88
N TYR A 116 -7.51 -8.46 6.01
CA TYR A 116 -6.20 -8.42 6.65
C TYR A 116 -6.27 -8.77 8.13
N GLY A 117 -7.27 -8.25 8.83
CA GLY A 117 -7.49 -8.51 10.25
C GLY A 117 -7.88 -9.97 10.59
N SER A 118 -8.28 -10.78 9.60
CA SER A 118 -8.47 -12.23 9.81
C SER A 118 -7.14 -12.99 9.91
N TYR A 119 -6.04 -12.38 9.47
CA TYR A 119 -4.72 -13.00 9.43
C TYR A 119 -3.70 -12.30 10.33
N PHE A 120 -3.79 -10.97 10.47
CA PHE A 120 -2.84 -10.15 11.24
C PHE A 120 -3.12 -10.28 12.74
N PRO A 121 -2.19 -10.85 13.55
CA PRO A 121 -2.47 -11.21 14.94
C PRO A 121 -2.27 -10.06 15.95
N PHE A 122 -1.93 -8.86 15.46
CA PHE A 122 -1.65 -7.73 16.31
C PHE A 122 -2.74 -6.65 16.22
N ARG A 123 -2.51 -5.54 16.92
CA ARG A 123 -3.45 -4.44 16.98
C ARG A 123 -3.65 -3.77 15.62
N PHE A 124 -4.91 -3.49 15.31
CA PHE A 124 -5.31 -2.58 14.26
C PHE A 124 -5.65 -1.22 14.87
N GLN A 125 -5.02 -0.15 14.39
CA GLN A 125 -5.37 1.21 14.76
C GLN A 125 -6.71 1.63 14.15
N PRO A 126 -7.37 2.68 14.67
CA PRO A 126 -8.48 3.32 13.96
C PRO A 126 -8.05 3.78 12.56
N ASP A 127 -9.01 3.83 11.63
CA ASP A 127 -8.75 4.41 10.30
C ASP A 127 -8.43 5.90 10.45
N ASP A 128 -7.55 6.41 9.59
CA ASP A 128 -7.16 7.84 9.56
C ASP A 128 -6.67 8.39 10.91
N PHE A 129 -6.06 7.53 11.74
CA PHE A 129 -5.66 7.92 13.10
C PHE A 129 -4.55 8.98 13.12
N THR A 130 -3.89 9.24 12.00
CA THR A 130 -2.96 10.36 11.82
C THR A 130 -3.37 11.22 10.63
N ASP A 131 -2.98 12.50 10.66
CA ASP A 131 -3.19 13.41 9.52
C ASP A 131 -2.45 12.92 8.27
N GLY A 132 -1.30 12.28 8.44
CA GLY A 132 -0.52 11.72 7.34
C GLY A 132 -1.24 10.62 6.57
N LEU A 133 -2.10 9.86 7.23
CA LEU A 133 -2.95 8.83 6.61
C LEU A 133 -4.11 9.47 5.85
N ARG A 134 -4.86 10.37 6.50
CA ARG A 134 -6.05 11.03 5.92
C ARG A 134 -5.69 11.96 4.76
N ASP A 135 -4.60 12.69 4.89
CA ASP A 135 -4.17 13.72 3.94
C ASP A 135 -2.97 13.28 3.09
N TYR A 136 -2.84 11.98 2.85
CA TYR A 136 -1.73 11.43 2.08
C TYR A 136 -1.65 12.08 0.70
N TYR A 137 -0.46 12.56 0.34
CA TYR A 137 -0.25 13.41 -0.85
C TYR A 137 -0.77 12.79 -2.15
N ALA A 138 -0.63 11.46 -2.30
CA ALA A 138 -1.00 10.76 -3.53
C ALA A 138 -2.52 10.73 -3.79
N PHE A 139 -3.37 10.98 -2.79
CA PHE A 139 -4.81 11.11 -3.01
C PHE A 139 -5.18 12.28 -3.93
N ARG A 140 -4.28 13.26 -4.10
CA ARG A 140 -4.46 14.38 -5.04
C ARG A 140 -4.04 14.02 -6.47
N GLN A 141 -3.22 12.99 -6.64
CA GLN A 141 -2.67 12.56 -7.92
C GLN A 141 -3.43 11.36 -8.50
N VAL A 142 -4.16 10.62 -7.66
CA VAL A 142 -4.82 9.38 -8.06
C VAL A 142 -6.32 9.48 -7.85
N SER A 143 -7.07 9.34 -8.96
CA SER A 143 -8.52 9.19 -8.95
C SER A 143 -8.88 7.73 -9.10
N ALA A 144 -9.39 7.11 -8.04
CA ALA A 144 -9.82 5.72 -8.02
C ALA A 144 -11.34 5.63 -7.90
N SER A 145 -12.00 4.81 -8.74
CA SER A 145 -13.45 4.69 -8.75
C SER A 145 -14.01 3.70 -7.71
N LYS A 146 -13.19 2.79 -7.20
CA LYS A 146 -13.56 1.74 -6.24
C LYS A 146 -12.88 1.87 -4.88
N GLY A 147 -11.82 2.66 -4.76
CA GLY A 147 -11.13 2.93 -3.53
C GLY A 147 -9.66 3.30 -3.71
N SER A 148 -9.19 4.21 -2.87
CA SER A 148 -7.80 4.65 -2.80
C SER A 148 -7.37 4.63 -1.33
N LEU A 149 -6.43 3.73 -0.98
CA LEU A 149 -6.07 3.44 0.42
C LEU A 149 -4.56 3.54 0.65
N VAL A 150 -4.17 4.15 1.77
CA VAL A 150 -2.87 3.90 2.39
C VAL A 150 -3.00 2.69 3.30
N LEU A 151 -2.10 1.74 3.18
CA LEU A 151 -2.08 0.52 3.96
C LEU A 151 -0.81 0.47 4.81
N GLU A 152 -0.94 0.74 6.11
CA GLU A 152 0.10 0.42 7.08
C GLU A 152 -0.06 -1.06 7.47
N LEU A 153 0.85 -1.91 7.02
CA LEU A 153 0.75 -3.36 7.21
C LEU A 153 1.14 -3.82 8.62
N GLY A 154 1.66 -2.93 9.43
CA GLY A 154 2.04 -3.18 10.82
C GLY A 154 3.19 -2.29 11.25
N GLU A 155 3.59 -2.38 12.52
CA GLU A 155 4.66 -1.58 13.08
C GLU A 155 6.00 -2.32 13.03
N ILE A 156 6.93 -1.86 12.19
CA ILE A 156 8.23 -2.52 12.02
C ILE A 156 9.27 -2.12 13.08
N THR A 157 8.98 -1.11 13.90
CA THR A 157 9.81 -0.79 15.07
C THR A 157 9.50 -1.70 16.26
N CYS A 158 8.33 -2.36 16.27
CA CYS A 158 7.94 -3.34 17.29
C CYS A 158 8.57 -4.71 16.97
N PRO A 159 9.47 -5.26 17.85
CA PRO A 159 10.18 -6.50 17.54
C PRO A 159 9.27 -7.69 17.22
N ALA A 160 8.15 -7.84 17.93
CA ALA A 160 7.21 -8.94 17.71
C ALA A 160 6.50 -8.82 16.35
N GLN A 161 6.04 -7.62 15.98
CA GLN A 161 5.41 -7.39 14.68
C GLN A 161 6.43 -7.54 13.55
N ARG A 162 7.63 -6.98 13.72
CA ARG A 162 8.72 -7.12 12.75
C ARG A 162 9.08 -8.58 12.48
N ALA A 163 9.21 -9.40 13.53
CA ALA A 163 9.52 -10.83 13.40
C ALA A 163 8.39 -11.58 12.66
N TRP A 164 7.15 -11.18 12.88
CA TRP A 164 6.01 -11.77 12.17
C TRP A 164 5.95 -11.34 10.70
N LEU A 165 6.18 -10.06 10.41
CA LEU A 165 6.08 -9.47 9.07
C LEU A 165 7.23 -9.89 8.15
N ALA A 166 8.48 -9.89 8.64
CA ALA A 166 9.67 -10.08 7.81
C ALA A 166 9.63 -11.30 6.88
N PRO A 167 9.23 -12.51 7.32
CA PRO A 167 9.17 -13.67 6.44
C PRO A 167 7.91 -13.68 5.55
N ARG A 168 7.01 -12.71 5.67
CA ARG A 168 5.68 -12.71 5.04
C ARG A 168 5.49 -11.65 3.97
N LEU A 169 6.50 -10.87 3.62
CA LEU A 169 6.36 -9.74 2.68
C LEU A 169 5.77 -10.16 1.33
N ALA A 170 6.17 -11.31 0.79
CA ALA A 170 5.61 -11.81 -0.47
C ALA A 170 4.15 -12.27 -0.31
N TRP A 171 3.80 -12.85 0.84
CA TRP A 171 2.44 -13.23 1.17
C TRP A 171 1.54 -12.00 1.38
N GLU A 172 2.04 -10.93 2.01
CA GLU A 172 1.36 -9.63 2.11
C GLU A 172 1.01 -9.09 0.70
N GLY A 173 1.96 -9.20 -0.22
CA GLY A 173 1.73 -8.84 -1.63
C GLY A 173 0.63 -9.70 -2.28
N ALA A 174 0.59 -11.01 -2.00
CA ALA A 174 -0.46 -11.89 -2.51
C ALA A 174 -1.83 -11.53 -1.95
N LEU A 175 -1.92 -11.18 -0.67
CA LEU A 175 -3.16 -10.75 -0.04
C LEU A 175 -3.67 -9.42 -0.61
N ILE A 176 -2.77 -8.46 -0.87
CA ILE A 176 -3.10 -7.20 -1.55
C ILE A 176 -3.60 -7.46 -2.98
N ALA A 177 -2.97 -8.40 -3.71
CA ALA A 177 -3.41 -8.76 -5.05
C ALA A 177 -4.81 -9.37 -5.04
N HIS A 178 -5.10 -10.28 -4.12
CA HIS A 178 -6.45 -10.83 -3.91
C HIS A 178 -7.46 -9.73 -3.61
N PHE A 179 -7.16 -8.85 -2.66
CA PHE A 179 -8.01 -7.72 -2.29
C PHE A 179 -8.34 -6.82 -3.49
N LEU A 180 -7.33 -6.37 -4.24
CA LEU A 180 -7.51 -5.51 -5.40
C LEU A 180 -8.28 -6.18 -6.53
N SER A 181 -8.05 -7.46 -6.76
CA SER A 181 -8.81 -8.28 -7.71
C SER A 181 -10.29 -8.33 -7.33
N GLY A 182 -10.61 -8.64 -6.07
CA GLY A 182 -11.98 -8.66 -5.55
C GLY A 182 -12.66 -7.29 -5.63
N LEU A 183 -11.95 -6.23 -5.22
CA LEU A 183 -12.49 -4.86 -5.20
C LEU A 183 -12.81 -4.35 -6.61
N THR A 184 -12.00 -4.69 -7.60
CA THR A 184 -12.16 -4.23 -8.98
C THR A 184 -12.99 -5.17 -9.84
N GLY A 185 -13.19 -6.43 -9.42
CA GLY A 185 -13.78 -7.49 -10.20
C GLY A 185 -12.91 -7.93 -11.39
N GLN A 186 -11.59 -7.76 -11.29
CA GLN A 186 -10.63 -8.09 -12.35
C GLN A 186 -9.67 -9.20 -11.90
N GLY A 187 -9.34 -10.11 -12.82
CA GLY A 187 -8.24 -11.05 -12.69
C GLY A 187 -8.51 -12.29 -11.83
N ASN A 188 -9.56 -12.32 -11.03
CA ASN A 188 -9.92 -13.47 -10.17
C ASN A 188 -8.73 -14.09 -9.43
N VAL A 189 -7.96 -13.27 -8.71
CA VAL A 189 -6.83 -13.71 -7.88
C VAL A 189 -7.36 -14.46 -6.65
N PRO A 190 -6.95 -15.71 -6.40
CA PRO A 190 -7.42 -16.46 -5.22
C PRO A 190 -6.90 -15.86 -3.92
N ASP A 191 -7.63 -16.07 -2.82
CA ASP A 191 -7.13 -15.79 -1.48
C ASP A 191 -5.91 -16.68 -1.22
N PRO A 192 -4.76 -16.11 -0.81
CA PRO A 192 -3.58 -16.91 -0.49
C PRO A 192 -3.75 -17.79 0.75
N GLY A 193 -4.83 -17.60 1.51
CA GLY A 193 -5.05 -18.28 2.78
C GLY A 193 -4.10 -17.82 3.90
N PRO A 194 -4.06 -18.54 5.02
CA PRO A 194 -3.16 -18.23 6.13
C PRO A 194 -1.70 -18.20 5.67
N SER A 195 -0.93 -17.27 6.24
CA SER A 195 0.49 -17.17 5.92
C SER A 195 1.22 -18.48 6.28
N PRO A 196 2.23 -18.90 5.48
CA PRO A 196 3.03 -20.07 5.82
C PRO A 196 3.62 -19.96 7.23
N PRO A 197 3.68 -21.07 7.98
CA PRO A 197 4.43 -21.09 9.23
C PRO A 197 5.88 -20.71 8.94
N VAL A 198 6.48 -19.94 9.85
CA VAL A 198 7.92 -19.67 9.78
C VAL A 198 8.62 -20.90 10.30
N GLU A 199 9.40 -21.54 9.46
CA GLU A 199 10.27 -22.62 9.93
C GLU A 199 11.30 -22.03 10.92
N PRO A 200 11.55 -22.69 12.05
CA PRO A 200 12.46 -22.20 13.10
C PRO A 200 13.93 -22.16 12.66
#